data_7dade12fc7ae1c9cba44fe4550ab2772
#
_entry.id   7dade12fc7ae1c9cba44fe4550ab2772
#
_cell.length_a   1.000
_cell.length_b   1.000
_cell.length_c   1.000
_cell.angle_alpha   90.00
_cell.angle_beta   90.00
_cell.angle_gamma   90.00
#
_symmetry.space_group_name_H-M   'P 1'
#
loop_
_entity.id
_entity.type
_entity.pdbx_description
1 polymer ?
#
loop_
_entity_poly.entity_id
_entity_poly.type
_entity_poly.pdbx_seq_one_letter_code
_entity_poly.pdbx_strand_id
1 'polypeptide(L)'
;MTKVTYTDAAKKHAVREFLFSYFKFNAIVGLAGPNINEYIQWCKSKGYEDIEVWENTPDVLMNQLLTLQHPIKMKFGNILDAEDAKPNTVYDLDYCSTVYTLEDHITKFKNNFIMTFSLRAGIQFTIKEFFKTRKEKIIKSIVKNSPINHTIFTTNQGKYIFTPYCDTSAMCCIAKIK
;
A
#
# COMPACT_ATOMS: atom_id res chain seq x y z
N MET A 1 1.55 -3.84 26.74
CA MET A 1 1.46 -3.68 25.27
C MET A 1 0.78 -4.92 24.71
N THR A 2 -0.46 -4.82 24.31
CA THR A 2 -1.20 -5.90 23.65
C THR A 2 -0.61 -6.10 22.26
N LYS A 3 0.05 -7.23 22.03
CA LYS A 3 0.44 -7.68 20.69
C LYS A 3 -0.83 -7.70 19.82
N VAL A 4 -0.95 -6.77 18.91
CA VAL A 4 -1.95 -6.86 17.83
C VAL A 4 -1.49 -8.00 16.92
N THR A 5 -2.03 -9.18 17.15
CA THR A 5 -1.83 -10.34 16.27
C THR A 5 -2.56 -10.01 14.97
N TYR A 6 -1.82 -9.72 13.91
CA TYR A 6 -2.35 -9.62 12.55
C TYR A 6 -2.79 -11.01 12.11
N THR A 7 -4.08 -11.25 12.22
CA THR A 7 -4.67 -12.58 12.16
C THR A 7 -4.72 -13.20 10.77
N ASP A 8 -4.19 -12.55 9.73
CA ASP A 8 -4.22 -13.16 8.40
C ASP A 8 -3.07 -12.69 7.48
N ALA A 9 -1.83 -12.92 7.90
CA ALA A 9 -0.64 -12.58 7.13
C ALA A 9 -0.63 -13.24 5.73
N ALA A 10 -1.13 -14.47 5.62
CA ALA A 10 -1.19 -15.19 4.35
C ALA A 10 -2.19 -14.54 3.36
N LYS A 11 -3.37 -14.14 3.83
CA LYS A 11 -4.35 -13.42 3.00
C LYS A 11 -3.85 -12.04 2.61
N LYS A 12 -3.23 -11.31 3.54
CA LYS A 12 -2.59 -10.02 3.24
C LYS A 12 -1.56 -10.18 2.13
N HIS A 13 -0.71 -11.18 2.25
CA HIS A 13 0.32 -11.47 1.25
C HIS A 13 -0.30 -11.77 -0.12
N ALA A 14 -1.29 -12.67 -0.18
CA ALA A 14 -1.97 -13.02 -1.42
C ALA A 14 -2.66 -11.81 -2.09
N VAL A 15 -3.30 -10.95 -1.30
CA VAL A 15 -3.92 -9.71 -1.79
C VAL A 15 -2.87 -8.75 -2.34
N ARG A 16 -1.75 -8.56 -1.64
CA ARG A 16 -0.66 -7.71 -2.10
C ARG A 16 -0.05 -8.24 -3.40
N GLU A 17 0.26 -9.54 -3.48
CA GLU A 17 0.73 -10.19 -4.70
C GLU A 17 -0.21 -9.94 -5.89
N PHE A 18 -1.51 -10.08 -5.67
CA PHE A 18 -2.52 -9.79 -6.69
C PHE A 18 -2.50 -8.32 -7.12
N LEU A 19 -2.44 -7.39 -6.18
CA LEU A 19 -2.42 -5.96 -6.50
C LEU A 19 -1.13 -5.54 -7.20
N PHE A 20 0.01 -6.06 -6.76
CA PHE A 20 1.31 -5.78 -7.41
C PHE A 20 1.37 -6.32 -8.85
N SER A 21 0.60 -7.35 -9.20
CA SER A 21 0.54 -7.86 -10.58
C SER A 21 0.02 -6.84 -11.60
N TYR A 22 -0.65 -5.79 -11.14
CA TYR A 22 -1.10 -4.68 -12.00
C TYR A 22 0.01 -3.69 -12.35
N PHE A 23 1.16 -3.73 -11.66
CA PHE A 23 2.26 -2.80 -11.86
C PHE A 23 3.44 -3.50 -12.55
N LYS A 24 3.83 -2.95 -13.68
CA LYS A 24 5.02 -3.40 -14.45
C LYS A 24 6.06 -2.28 -14.43
N PHE A 25 6.59 -2.00 -13.24
CA PHE A 25 7.57 -0.96 -13.02
C PHE A 25 8.89 -1.57 -12.56
N ASN A 26 9.98 -0.81 -12.74
CA ASN A 26 11.29 -1.20 -12.25
C ASN A 26 11.71 -0.51 -10.95
N ALA A 27 10.91 0.46 -10.47
CA ALA A 27 11.18 1.20 -9.27
C ALA A 27 10.06 1.06 -8.23
N ILE A 28 10.47 0.94 -6.96
CA ILE A 28 9.57 0.88 -5.81
C ILE A 28 10.08 1.78 -4.69
N VAL A 29 9.17 2.54 -4.10
CA VAL A 29 9.40 3.33 -2.89
C VAL A 29 8.48 2.79 -1.80
N GLY A 30 9.01 2.35 -0.68
CA GLY A 30 8.16 1.67 0.29
C GLY A 30 8.64 1.67 1.73
N LEU A 31 7.88 0.97 2.55
CA LEU A 31 8.09 0.75 3.98
C LEU A 31 8.44 -0.73 4.19
N ALA A 32 9.70 -1.02 4.52
CA ALA A 32 10.17 -2.40 4.65
C ALA A 32 9.83 -3.03 6.02
N GLY A 33 9.55 -2.21 7.03
CA GLY A 33 9.45 -2.69 8.41
C GLY A 33 10.78 -3.28 8.92
N PRO A 34 10.76 -4.08 10.00
CA PRO A 34 11.99 -4.56 10.63
C PRO A 34 12.78 -5.57 9.77
N ASN A 35 12.14 -6.29 8.86
CA ASN A 35 12.73 -7.37 8.04
C ASN A 35 13.15 -6.87 6.66
N ILE A 36 14.06 -5.91 6.62
CA ILE A 36 14.46 -5.22 5.39
C ILE A 36 14.98 -6.16 4.29
N ASN A 37 15.76 -7.18 4.64
CA ASN A 37 16.32 -8.08 3.64
C ASN A 37 15.25 -8.95 2.97
N GLU A 38 14.25 -9.41 3.71
CA GLU A 38 13.10 -10.14 3.13
C GLU A 38 12.31 -9.24 2.18
N TYR A 39 12.10 -7.97 2.56
CA TYR A 39 11.44 -7.00 1.71
C TYR A 39 12.22 -6.76 0.41
N ILE A 40 13.55 -6.59 0.49
CA ILE A 40 14.41 -6.40 -0.70
C ILE A 40 14.37 -7.64 -1.60
N GLN A 41 14.47 -8.84 -1.03
CA GLN A 41 14.41 -10.09 -1.79
C GLN A 41 13.05 -10.21 -2.52
N TRP A 42 11.97 -9.87 -1.82
CA TRP A 42 10.65 -9.85 -2.42
C TRP A 42 10.56 -8.82 -3.56
N CYS A 43 11.04 -7.58 -3.36
CA CYS A 43 11.08 -6.57 -4.42
C CYS A 43 11.85 -7.06 -5.65
N LYS A 44 13.03 -7.63 -5.46
CA LYS A 44 13.84 -8.18 -6.56
C LYS A 44 13.14 -9.33 -7.28
N SER A 45 12.44 -10.19 -6.57
CA SER A 45 11.65 -11.29 -7.17
C SER A 45 10.52 -10.79 -8.06
N LYS A 46 10.06 -9.54 -7.87
CA LYS A 46 9.05 -8.86 -8.70
C LYS A 46 9.66 -8.03 -9.84
N GLY A 47 10.98 -8.00 -9.96
CA GLY A 47 11.67 -7.26 -11.01
C GLY A 47 11.96 -5.80 -10.69
N TYR A 48 11.81 -5.39 -9.42
CA TYR A 48 12.22 -4.05 -8.99
C TYR A 48 13.73 -3.97 -8.85
N GLU A 49 14.34 -3.05 -9.58
CA GLU A 49 15.78 -2.79 -9.57
C GLU A 49 16.14 -1.55 -8.75
N ASP A 50 15.33 -0.49 -8.86
CA ASP A 50 15.48 0.75 -8.08
C ASP A 50 14.56 0.68 -6.84
N ILE A 51 15.17 0.36 -5.69
CA ILE A 51 14.46 0.19 -4.41
C ILE A 51 14.84 1.33 -3.49
N GLU A 52 13.84 2.07 -3.01
CA GLU A 52 13.99 3.13 -2.01
C GLU A 52 13.10 2.79 -0.80
N VAL A 53 13.69 2.78 0.40
CA VAL A 53 12.99 2.47 1.65
C VAL A 53 12.98 3.70 2.54
N TRP A 54 11.81 4.01 3.08
CA TRP A 54 11.59 5.06 4.07
C TRP A 54 11.29 4.46 5.43
N GLU A 55 11.85 5.05 6.49
CA GLU A 55 11.60 4.67 7.87
C GLU A 55 11.63 5.91 8.77
N ASN A 56 10.61 6.08 9.59
CA ASN A 56 10.49 7.22 10.50
C ASN A 56 10.79 6.88 11.96
N THR A 57 11.02 5.61 12.27
CA THR A 57 11.34 5.12 13.62
C THR A 57 12.84 4.89 13.73
N PRO A 58 13.57 5.69 14.54
CA PRO A 58 15.04 5.62 14.60
C PRO A 58 15.59 4.24 14.91
N ASP A 59 15.00 3.53 15.88
CA ASP A 59 15.46 2.21 16.28
C ASP A 59 15.27 1.17 15.18
N VAL A 60 14.16 1.25 14.42
CA VAL A 60 13.91 0.38 13.28
C VAL A 60 14.91 0.67 12.16
N LEU A 61 15.14 1.95 11.85
CA LEU A 61 16.13 2.35 10.84
C LEU A 61 17.53 1.86 11.22
N MET A 62 17.93 2.02 12.48
CA MET A 62 19.24 1.55 12.95
C MET A 62 19.39 0.05 12.76
N ASN A 63 18.37 -0.72 13.16
CA ASN A 63 18.38 -2.17 12.95
C ASN A 63 18.43 -2.56 11.48
N GLN A 64 17.68 -1.86 10.62
CA GLN A 64 17.72 -2.05 9.18
C GLN A 64 19.12 -1.80 8.61
N LEU A 65 19.77 -0.70 9.00
CA LEU A 65 21.11 -0.36 8.53
C LEU A 65 22.17 -1.39 8.99
N LEU A 66 22.06 -1.90 10.22
CA LEU A 66 22.99 -2.90 10.76
C LEU A 66 22.82 -4.28 10.09
N THR A 67 21.63 -4.60 9.63
CA THR A 67 21.32 -5.91 9.05
C THR A 67 21.32 -5.92 7.52
N LEU A 68 21.41 -4.75 6.88
CA LEU A 68 21.31 -4.59 5.44
C LEU A 68 22.39 -5.37 4.67
N GLN A 69 21.97 -6.26 3.79
CA GLN A 69 22.87 -7.10 2.99
C GLN A 69 23.01 -6.63 1.54
N HIS A 70 22.17 -5.72 1.10
CA HIS A 70 22.13 -5.25 -0.30
C HIS A 70 22.09 -3.73 -0.36
N PRO A 71 22.88 -3.10 -1.25
CA PRO A 71 22.82 -1.65 -1.42
C PRO A 71 21.46 -1.23 -1.98
N ILE A 72 20.77 -0.37 -1.26
CA ILE A 72 19.51 0.30 -1.65
C ILE A 72 19.51 1.74 -1.18
N LYS A 73 18.57 2.53 -1.66
CA LYS A 73 18.36 3.90 -1.16
C LYS A 73 17.57 3.84 0.15
N MET A 74 18.15 4.36 1.23
CA MET A 74 17.46 4.48 2.51
C MET A 74 17.23 5.95 2.88
N LYS A 75 16.05 6.27 3.36
CA LYS A 75 15.64 7.61 3.78
C LYS A 75 15.06 7.57 5.19
N PHE A 76 15.49 8.50 6.01
CA PHE A 76 14.87 8.74 7.32
C PHE A 76 13.80 9.85 7.18
N GLY A 77 12.59 9.55 7.60
CA GLY A 77 11.49 10.52 7.57
C GLY A 77 10.15 9.88 7.23
N ASN A 78 9.15 10.73 7.04
CA ASN A 78 7.83 10.29 6.64
C ASN A 78 7.82 10.01 5.12
N ILE A 79 7.28 8.86 4.71
CA ILE A 79 7.15 8.52 3.28
C ILE A 79 6.29 9.54 2.51
N LEU A 80 5.44 10.30 3.19
CA LEU A 80 4.73 11.43 2.58
C LEU A 80 5.64 12.55 2.09
N ASP A 81 6.90 12.59 2.55
CA ASP A 81 7.90 13.54 2.07
C ASP A 81 8.63 13.05 0.80
N ALA A 82 8.38 11.80 0.38
CA ALA A 82 8.92 11.27 -0.86
C ALA A 82 8.44 12.06 -2.08
N GLU A 83 9.31 12.22 -3.08
CA GLU A 83 8.94 12.84 -4.35
C GLU A 83 7.89 12.01 -5.10
N ASP A 84 6.75 12.60 -5.39
CA ASP A 84 5.61 11.94 -6.06
C ASP A 84 5.81 11.75 -7.58
N ALA A 85 6.88 12.24 -8.15
CA ALA A 85 6.96 12.42 -9.60
C ALA A 85 7.85 11.43 -10.34
N LYS A 86 8.37 10.38 -9.70
CA LYS A 86 9.22 9.41 -10.39
C LYS A 86 8.38 8.57 -11.37
N PRO A 87 8.63 8.65 -12.68
CA PRO A 87 7.94 7.81 -13.64
C PRO A 87 8.28 6.33 -13.37
N ASN A 88 7.34 5.43 -13.70
CA ASN A 88 7.52 3.98 -13.55
C ASN A 88 7.85 3.54 -12.10
N THR A 89 7.32 4.24 -11.12
CA THR A 89 7.49 3.93 -9.69
C THR A 89 6.15 3.55 -9.07
N VAL A 90 6.15 2.52 -8.23
CA VAL A 90 5.04 2.20 -7.36
C VAL A 90 5.40 2.56 -5.91
N TYR A 91 4.45 3.14 -5.18
CA TYR A 91 4.58 3.45 -3.77
C TYR A 91 3.92 2.36 -2.94
N ASP A 92 4.72 1.66 -2.14
CA ASP A 92 4.28 0.57 -1.26
C ASP A 92 4.09 1.09 0.17
N LEU A 93 2.84 1.40 0.51
CA LEU A 93 2.44 2.04 1.75
C LEU A 93 1.88 0.99 2.73
N ASP A 94 2.69 -0.02 3.03
CA ASP A 94 2.29 -1.12 3.92
C ASP A 94 2.42 -0.74 5.40
N TYR A 95 1.64 0.22 5.83
CA TYR A 95 1.46 0.51 7.25
C TYR A 95 -0.01 0.49 7.63
N CYS A 96 -0.29 -0.02 8.83
CA CYS A 96 -1.65 -0.10 9.33
C CYS A 96 -2.17 1.29 9.68
N SER A 97 -2.75 1.94 8.72
CA SER A 97 -3.35 3.25 8.84
C SER A 97 -4.87 3.17 8.89
N THR A 98 -5.52 4.28 9.17
CA THR A 98 -6.97 4.41 9.15
C THR A 98 -7.43 5.03 7.82
N VAL A 99 -8.73 4.91 7.52
CA VAL A 99 -9.32 5.53 6.32
C VAL A 99 -9.09 7.04 6.24
N TYR A 100 -8.91 7.73 7.36
CA TYR A 100 -8.67 9.18 7.39
C TYR A 100 -7.32 9.56 6.77
N THR A 101 -6.31 8.72 6.91
CA THR A 101 -5.02 8.96 6.28
C THR A 101 -5.00 8.62 4.80
N LEU A 102 -6.00 7.88 4.30
CA LEU A 102 -6.15 7.59 2.88
C LEU A 102 -6.28 8.88 2.05
N GLU A 103 -6.93 9.91 2.60
CA GLU A 103 -7.08 11.20 1.92
C GLU A 103 -5.73 11.87 1.63
N ASP A 104 -4.87 11.91 2.64
CA ASP A 104 -3.53 12.48 2.51
C ASP A 104 -2.73 11.74 1.44
N HIS A 105 -2.83 10.42 1.41
CA HIS A 105 -2.13 9.58 0.42
C HIS A 105 -2.67 9.77 -1.00
N ILE A 106 -4.00 9.78 -1.18
CA ILE A 106 -4.61 10.01 -2.48
C ILE A 106 -4.29 11.42 -3.00
N THR A 107 -4.19 12.39 -2.11
CA THR A 107 -3.83 13.77 -2.46
C THR A 107 -2.36 13.89 -2.81
N LYS A 108 -1.50 13.26 -2.02
CA LYS A 108 -0.04 13.30 -2.19
C LYS A 108 0.41 12.47 -3.40
N PHE A 109 0.01 11.19 -3.46
CA PHE A 109 0.47 10.28 -4.52
C PHE A 109 -0.49 10.32 -5.71
N LYS A 110 -0.16 11.17 -6.68
CA LYS A 110 -0.90 11.28 -7.95
C LYS A 110 -0.68 10.07 -8.85
N ASN A 111 0.44 9.37 -8.66
CA ASN A 111 0.83 8.18 -9.41
C ASN A 111 0.33 6.89 -8.76
N ASN A 112 0.98 5.79 -9.07
CA ASN A 112 0.57 4.46 -8.64
C ASN A 112 1.00 4.19 -7.20
N PHE A 113 0.08 3.72 -6.38
CA PHE A 113 0.39 3.26 -5.03
C PHE A 113 -0.45 2.06 -4.61
N ILE A 114 0.06 1.30 -3.65
CA ILE A 114 -0.69 0.31 -2.88
C ILE A 114 -0.65 0.73 -1.42
N MET A 115 -1.78 0.74 -0.76
CA MET A 115 -1.89 1.11 0.65
C MET A 115 -2.68 0.04 1.41
N THR A 116 -2.17 -0.34 2.58
CA THR A 116 -2.88 -1.16 3.55
C THR A 116 -3.49 -0.25 4.62
N PHE A 117 -4.77 -0.43 4.93
CA PHE A 117 -5.46 0.37 5.94
C PHE A 117 -6.57 -0.41 6.65
N SER A 118 -7.05 0.12 7.77
CA SER A 118 -8.15 -0.45 8.56
C SER A 118 -9.41 0.40 8.41
N LEU A 119 -10.54 -0.27 8.14
CA LEU A 119 -11.87 0.28 8.35
C LEU A 119 -12.29 -0.12 9.76
N ARG A 120 -12.07 0.72 10.77
CA ARG A 120 -12.44 0.39 12.15
C ARG A 120 -13.94 0.14 12.28
N ALA A 121 -14.28 -0.90 13.03
CA ALA A 121 -15.66 -1.18 13.42
C ALA A 121 -16.31 0.07 14.06
N GLY A 122 -17.50 0.45 13.59
CA GLY A 122 -18.25 1.64 14.04
C GLY A 122 -18.17 2.84 13.11
N ILE A 123 -17.24 2.89 12.16
CA ILE A 123 -17.26 3.87 11.09
C ILE A 123 -17.81 3.18 9.85
N GLN A 124 -19.08 3.42 9.56
CA GLN A 124 -19.75 2.96 8.33
C GLN A 124 -19.26 3.77 7.12
N PHE A 125 -17.94 3.96 7.02
CA PHE A 125 -17.33 4.71 5.96
C PHE A 125 -16.85 3.73 4.89
N THR A 126 -17.54 3.67 3.79
CA THR A 126 -17.14 2.86 2.64
C THR A 126 -16.22 3.66 1.71
N ILE A 127 -15.36 2.97 0.97
CA ILE A 127 -14.56 3.62 -0.10
C ILE A 127 -15.46 4.39 -1.08
N LYS A 128 -16.66 3.88 -1.35
CA LYS A 128 -17.65 4.57 -2.18
C LYS A 128 -18.07 5.91 -1.58
N GLU A 129 -18.30 5.96 -0.26
CA GLU A 129 -18.68 7.20 0.44
C GLU A 129 -17.53 8.19 0.48
N PHE A 130 -16.31 7.71 0.68
CA PHE A 130 -15.10 8.53 0.60
C PHE A 130 -15.01 9.28 -0.75
N PHE A 131 -15.16 8.59 -1.87
CA PHE A 131 -15.13 9.25 -3.18
C PHE A 131 -16.37 10.11 -3.44
N LYS A 132 -17.55 9.72 -2.91
CA LYS A 132 -18.79 10.49 -3.04
C LYS A 132 -18.67 11.86 -2.34
N THR A 133 -18.04 11.92 -1.17
CA THR A 133 -17.82 13.19 -0.46
C THR A 133 -16.96 14.17 -1.24
N ARG A 134 -16.11 13.67 -2.13
CA ARG A 134 -15.28 14.47 -3.05
C ARG A 134 -16.00 14.93 -4.31
N LYS A 135 -17.29 14.66 -4.44
CA LYS A 135 -18.12 14.98 -5.63
C LYS A 135 -17.56 14.38 -6.93
N GLU A 136 -16.81 13.30 -6.83
CA GLU A 136 -16.27 12.59 -8.00
C GLU A 136 -17.32 11.68 -8.62
N LYS A 137 -17.35 11.60 -9.94
CA LYS A 137 -18.15 10.60 -10.65
C LYS A 137 -17.48 9.24 -10.49
N ILE A 138 -18.13 8.32 -9.79
CA ILE A 138 -17.61 6.99 -9.50
C ILE A 138 -18.33 5.98 -10.38
N ILE A 139 -17.55 5.20 -11.12
CA ILE A 139 -18.04 4.01 -11.83
C ILE A 139 -17.54 2.79 -11.03
N LYS A 140 -18.45 2.13 -10.35
CA LYS A 140 -18.16 0.90 -9.62
C LYS A 140 -18.36 -0.31 -10.50
N SER A 141 -17.38 -1.19 -10.58
CA SER A 141 -17.52 -2.52 -11.19
C SER A 141 -17.12 -3.61 -10.21
N ILE A 142 -17.88 -4.69 -10.19
CA ILE A 142 -17.58 -5.89 -9.43
C ILE A 142 -16.99 -6.89 -10.42
N VAL A 143 -15.77 -7.34 -10.16
CA VAL A 143 -15.12 -8.35 -10.99
C VAL A 143 -15.53 -9.72 -10.49
N LYS A 144 -16.37 -10.40 -11.28
CA LYS A 144 -16.75 -11.79 -11.03
C LYS A 144 -15.64 -12.71 -11.57
N ASN A 145 -15.45 -13.85 -10.90
CA ASN A 145 -14.46 -14.89 -11.29
C ASN A 145 -12.99 -14.47 -11.14
N SER A 146 -12.71 -13.50 -10.30
CA SER A 146 -11.32 -13.21 -9.89
C SER A 146 -10.86 -14.20 -8.80
N PRO A 147 -9.59 -14.59 -8.78
CA PRO A 147 -9.02 -15.42 -7.70
C PRO A 147 -9.09 -14.72 -6.34
N ILE A 148 -9.20 -13.38 -6.34
CA ILE A 148 -9.31 -12.55 -5.13
C ILE A 148 -10.51 -11.62 -5.27
N ASN A 149 -11.38 -11.63 -4.29
CA ASN A 149 -12.53 -10.72 -4.24
C ASN A 149 -12.07 -9.27 -4.21
N HIS A 150 -12.46 -8.50 -5.20
CA HIS A 150 -12.12 -7.09 -5.28
C HIS A 150 -13.20 -6.27 -5.98
N THR A 151 -13.14 -4.98 -5.76
CA THR A 151 -14.02 -4.00 -6.38
C THR A 151 -13.18 -2.94 -7.06
N ILE A 152 -13.55 -2.59 -8.28
CA ILE A 152 -12.92 -1.53 -9.05
C ILE A 152 -13.76 -0.27 -8.97
N PHE A 153 -13.12 0.85 -8.62
CA PHE A 153 -13.69 2.19 -8.67
C PHE A 153 -12.91 3.01 -9.70
N THR A 154 -13.59 3.58 -10.65
CA THR A 154 -13.01 4.53 -11.62
C THR A 154 -13.49 5.93 -11.30
N THR A 155 -12.56 6.86 -11.17
CA THR A 155 -12.78 8.27 -10.90
C THR A 155 -12.04 9.12 -11.93
N ASN A 156 -12.20 10.43 -11.86
CA ASN A 156 -11.43 11.37 -12.69
C ASN A 156 -9.92 11.35 -12.38
N GLN A 157 -9.54 10.83 -11.20
CA GLN A 157 -8.14 10.77 -10.76
C GLN A 157 -7.48 9.42 -11.04
N GLY A 158 -8.20 8.46 -11.58
CA GLY A 158 -7.67 7.16 -11.94
C GLY A 158 -8.58 5.98 -11.56
N LYS A 159 -8.01 4.81 -11.67
CA LYS A 159 -8.64 3.53 -11.35
C LYS A 159 -8.12 3.04 -10.00
N TYR A 160 -9.04 2.65 -9.12
CA TYR A 160 -8.73 2.12 -7.80
C TYR A 160 -9.24 0.71 -7.68
N ILE A 161 -8.40 -0.19 -7.16
CA ILE A 161 -8.76 -1.57 -6.85
C ILE A 161 -8.78 -1.72 -5.34
N PHE A 162 -9.93 -2.06 -4.80
CA PHE A 162 -10.15 -2.25 -3.37
C PHE A 162 -10.33 -3.72 -3.05
N THR A 163 -9.62 -4.21 -2.05
CA THR A 163 -9.59 -5.62 -1.68
C THR A 163 -9.60 -5.77 -0.15
N PRO A 164 -10.71 -6.23 0.46
CA PRO A 164 -10.72 -6.62 1.87
C PRO A 164 -9.95 -7.94 2.05
N TYR A 165 -9.23 -8.10 3.18
CA TYR A 165 -8.51 -9.34 3.46
C TYR A 165 -8.68 -9.87 4.89
N CYS A 166 -9.25 -9.10 5.80
CA CYS A 166 -9.53 -9.54 7.15
C CYS A 166 -10.83 -8.93 7.67
N ASP A 167 -11.82 -9.77 7.94
CA ASP A 167 -13.14 -9.32 8.37
C ASP A 167 -13.16 -8.87 9.83
N THR A 168 -12.38 -9.51 10.71
CA THR A 168 -12.38 -9.25 12.15
C THR A 168 -11.76 -7.91 12.53
N SER A 169 -10.76 -7.45 11.78
CA SER A 169 -10.11 -6.15 11.96
C SER A 169 -10.46 -5.15 10.88
N ALA A 170 -11.38 -5.52 9.98
CA ALA A 170 -11.77 -4.73 8.82
C ALA A 170 -10.55 -4.21 8.00
N MET A 171 -9.52 -5.06 7.86
CA MET A 171 -8.31 -4.70 7.13
C MET A 171 -8.50 -4.84 5.63
N CYS A 172 -8.01 -3.86 4.91
CA CYS A 172 -8.18 -3.74 3.47
C CYS A 172 -6.88 -3.27 2.80
N CYS A 173 -6.76 -3.59 1.52
CA CYS A 173 -5.79 -2.94 0.64
C CYS A 173 -6.51 -2.14 -0.44
N ILE A 174 -5.93 -1.02 -0.82
CA ILE A 174 -6.33 -0.25 -1.99
C ILE A 174 -5.11 -0.03 -2.89
N ALA A 175 -5.28 -0.21 -4.19
CA ALA A 175 -4.28 0.14 -5.18
C ALA A 175 -4.84 1.24 -6.09
N LYS A 176 -4.02 2.26 -6.38
CA LYS A 176 -4.29 3.26 -7.41
C LYS A 176 -3.48 2.92 -8.64
N ILE A 177 -4.15 2.79 -9.77
CA ILE A 177 -3.55 2.59 -11.08
C ILE A 177 -3.85 3.82 -11.93
N LYS A 178 -2.83 4.41 -12.48
CA LYS A 178 -2.97 5.56 -13.37
C LYS A 178 -3.43 5.13 -14.76
#